data_8a491561c41d7b5d83c1a1b7b5c77073
#
_entry.id   8a491561c41d7b5d83c1a1b7b5c77073
#
_cell.length_a   1.000
_cell.length_b   1.000
_cell.length_c   1.000
_cell.angle_alpha   90.00
_cell.angle_beta   90.00
_cell.angle_gamma   90.00
#
_symmetry.space_group_name_H-M   'P 1'
#
loop_
_entity.id
_entity.type
_entity.pdbx_description
1 polymer ?
#
loop_
_entity_poly.entity_id
_entity_poly.type
_entity_poly.pdbx_seq_one_letter_code
_entity_poly.pdbx_strand_id
1 'polypeptide(L)'
;MNYWKKGCAYLLKNDPVFKHYYNPNHQLKTNKNKFDVLFKSICSQQISVSAAMSIYKNSKSIIGPINFKNFKTNKSKIKNLPLSKNKKKCLKSLINNYHLVTDIKLSNSNFEKVNNNLTQIFGIGKWTAEMFSIFYLGLPNIMPLGDLGFINAYKKYYKDQNLTKLSFHSNKWRNYSTIITWYLWSSYDSEPLYL
;
A
#
# COMPACT_ATOMS: atom_id res chain seq x y z
N MET A 1 9.62 2.67 23.70
CA MET A 1 8.42 1.90 23.25
C MET A 1 8.23 2.12 21.77
N ASN A 2 8.11 1.07 20.96
CA ASN A 2 7.96 1.16 19.51
C ASN A 2 6.65 1.90 19.16
N TYR A 3 6.66 2.73 18.07
CA TYR A 3 5.51 3.47 17.53
C TYR A 3 4.24 2.60 17.46
N TRP A 4 4.37 1.36 16.93
CA TRP A 4 3.23 0.45 16.75
C TRP A 4 2.56 0.09 18.08
N LYS A 5 3.34 -0.32 19.09
CA LYS A 5 2.80 -0.64 20.44
C LYS A 5 2.12 0.56 21.10
N LYS A 6 2.73 1.77 20.98
CA LYS A 6 2.12 3.01 21.49
C LYS A 6 0.81 3.31 20.80
N GLY A 7 0.77 3.18 19.47
CA GLY A 7 -0.42 3.42 18.67
C GLY A 7 -1.54 2.44 18.98
N CYS A 8 -1.27 1.14 19.05
CA CYS A 8 -2.28 0.15 19.43
C CYS A 8 -2.85 0.42 20.83
N ALA A 9 -2.01 0.71 21.83
CA ALA A 9 -2.46 1.05 23.17
C ALA A 9 -3.35 2.30 23.18
N TYR A 10 -2.96 3.33 22.43
CA TYR A 10 -3.76 4.55 22.29
C TYR A 10 -5.12 4.26 21.65
N LEU A 11 -5.13 3.51 20.53
CA LEU A 11 -6.35 3.19 19.78
C LEU A 11 -7.31 2.32 20.59
N LEU A 12 -6.81 1.31 21.30
CA LEU A 12 -7.63 0.48 22.19
C LEU A 12 -8.34 1.29 23.29
N LYS A 13 -7.69 2.38 23.76
CA LYS A 13 -8.26 3.29 24.77
C LYS A 13 -9.27 4.27 24.19
N ASN A 14 -9.02 4.79 22.97
CA ASN A 14 -9.72 5.95 22.43
C ASN A 14 -10.75 5.60 21.32
N ASP A 15 -10.66 4.38 20.76
CA ASP A 15 -11.58 3.89 19.75
C ASP A 15 -12.17 2.54 20.14
N PRO A 16 -13.39 2.51 20.73
CA PRO A 16 -14.02 1.27 21.16
C PRO A 16 -14.26 0.25 20.03
N VAL A 17 -14.36 0.74 18.78
CA VAL A 17 -14.56 -0.14 17.61
C VAL A 17 -13.29 -0.90 17.26
N PHE A 18 -12.12 -0.30 17.49
CA PHE A 18 -10.81 -0.88 17.14
C PHE A 18 -10.60 -2.27 17.76
N LYS A 19 -11.05 -2.52 18.99
CA LYS A 19 -10.93 -3.82 19.67
C LYS A 19 -11.56 -4.99 18.91
N HIS A 20 -12.58 -4.73 18.06
CA HIS A 20 -13.31 -5.79 17.34
C HIS A 20 -12.52 -6.35 16.14
N TYR A 21 -11.50 -5.63 15.68
CA TYR A 21 -10.66 -6.07 14.56
C TYR A 21 -9.14 -6.01 14.86
N TYR A 22 -8.78 -5.66 16.11
CA TYR A 22 -7.40 -5.69 16.57
C TYR A 22 -6.90 -7.13 16.77
N ASN A 23 -5.72 -7.43 16.23
CA ASN A 23 -5.03 -8.70 16.46
C ASN A 23 -3.57 -8.40 16.85
N PRO A 24 -3.15 -8.71 18.12
CA PRO A 24 -1.80 -8.40 18.61
C PRO A 24 -0.67 -9.10 17.83
N ASN A 25 -0.99 -10.22 17.16
CA ASN A 25 -0.02 -10.99 16.37
C ASN A 25 0.13 -10.48 14.93
N HIS A 26 -0.70 -9.51 14.51
CA HIS A 26 -0.72 -8.97 13.14
C HIS A 26 -0.14 -7.56 13.09
N GLN A 27 1.17 -7.43 13.13
CA GLN A 27 1.84 -6.15 12.94
C GLN A 27 2.27 -5.97 11.49
N LEU A 28 2.11 -4.75 10.94
CA LEU A 28 2.65 -4.38 9.65
C LEU A 28 4.17 -4.60 9.60
N LYS A 29 4.62 -5.35 8.62
CA LYS A 29 6.04 -5.50 8.26
C LYS A 29 6.32 -4.73 6.98
N THR A 30 7.29 -3.80 7.03
CA THR A 30 7.68 -3.06 5.83
C THR A 30 8.57 -3.91 4.93
N ASN A 31 8.37 -3.79 3.63
CA ASN A 31 9.22 -4.41 2.61
C ASN A 31 10.44 -3.52 2.35
N LYS A 32 11.63 -4.08 2.32
CA LYS A 32 12.86 -3.33 2.07
C LYS A 32 13.14 -3.08 0.58
N ASN A 33 12.35 -3.63 -0.31
CA ASN A 33 12.52 -3.49 -1.76
C ASN A 33 11.49 -2.50 -2.34
N LYS A 34 11.93 -1.28 -2.63
CA LYS A 34 11.12 -0.20 -3.23
C LYS A 34 10.40 -0.64 -4.50
N PHE A 35 11.13 -1.33 -5.39
CA PHE A 35 10.60 -1.75 -6.67
C PHE A 35 9.52 -2.82 -6.51
N ASP A 36 9.70 -3.76 -5.58
CA ASP A 36 8.74 -4.81 -5.30
C ASP A 36 7.40 -4.25 -4.80
N VAL A 37 7.45 -3.28 -3.87
CA VAL A 37 6.23 -2.60 -3.39
C VAL A 37 5.49 -1.89 -4.52
N LEU A 38 6.21 -1.14 -5.36
CA LEU A 38 5.59 -0.45 -6.51
C LEU A 38 5.06 -1.45 -7.55
N PHE A 39 5.76 -2.53 -7.82
CA PHE A 39 5.30 -3.56 -8.74
C PHE A 39 4.05 -4.28 -8.23
N LYS A 40 4.00 -4.64 -6.94
CA LYS A 40 2.78 -5.17 -6.30
C LYS A 40 1.62 -4.19 -6.43
N SER A 41 1.85 -2.89 -6.17
CA SER A 41 0.82 -1.86 -6.34
C SER A 41 0.32 -1.80 -7.78
N ILE A 42 1.22 -1.82 -8.79
CA ILE A 42 0.83 -1.85 -10.21
C ILE A 42 0.00 -3.09 -10.53
N CYS A 43 0.39 -4.27 -10.01
CA CYS A 43 -0.41 -5.49 -10.17
C CYS A 43 -1.82 -5.33 -9.61
N SER A 44 -1.98 -4.68 -8.46
CA SER A 44 -3.23 -4.59 -7.71
C SER A 44 -4.21 -3.51 -8.20
N GLN A 45 -3.78 -2.57 -9.06
CA GLN A 45 -4.65 -1.49 -9.55
C GLN A 45 -5.95 -2.07 -10.16
N GLN A 46 -7.11 -1.66 -9.61
CA GLN A 46 -8.45 -1.94 -10.14
C GLN A 46 -8.83 -3.43 -10.30
N ILE A 47 -8.23 -4.32 -9.53
CA ILE A 47 -8.57 -5.76 -9.54
C ILE A 47 -8.57 -6.32 -8.11
N SER A 48 -9.11 -7.53 -7.94
CA SER A 48 -9.11 -8.24 -6.66
C SER A 48 -7.69 -8.64 -6.21
N VAL A 49 -7.52 -8.84 -4.91
CA VAL A 49 -6.24 -9.29 -4.31
C VAL A 49 -5.79 -10.61 -4.90
N SER A 50 -6.72 -11.58 -5.07
CA SER A 50 -6.42 -12.89 -5.66
C SER A 50 -5.90 -12.80 -7.10
N ALA A 51 -6.54 -11.97 -7.94
CA ALA A 51 -6.09 -11.72 -9.31
C ALA A 51 -4.72 -11.04 -9.34
N ALA A 52 -4.49 -10.06 -8.46
CA ALA A 52 -3.20 -9.37 -8.34
C ALA A 52 -2.08 -10.33 -7.91
N MET A 53 -2.36 -11.23 -6.95
CA MET A 53 -1.43 -12.27 -6.50
C MET A 53 -1.05 -13.22 -7.64
N SER A 54 -2.02 -13.66 -8.44
CA SER A 54 -1.77 -14.50 -9.62
C SER A 54 -0.87 -13.79 -10.63
N ILE A 55 -1.16 -12.53 -10.97
CA ILE A 55 -0.34 -11.71 -11.86
C ILE A 55 1.09 -11.56 -11.30
N TYR A 56 1.23 -11.28 -10.01
CA TYR A 56 2.54 -11.13 -9.37
C TYR A 56 3.36 -12.43 -9.43
N LYS A 57 2.77 -13.58 -9.05
CA LYS A 57 3.43 -14.89 -9.10
C LYS A 57 3.85 -15.27 -10.52
N ASN A 58 2.97 -15.12 -11.49
CA ASN A 58 3.27 -15.40 -12.90
C ASN A 58 4.32 -14.45 -13.48
N SER A 59 4.32 -13.18 -13.07
CA SER A 59 5.37 -12.24 -13.47
C SER A 59 6.73 -12.65 -12.90
N LYS A 60 6.78 -13.12 -11.65
CA LYS A 60 8.00 -13.60 -11.01
C LYS A 60 8.56 -14.84 -11.71
N SER A 61 7.72 -15.76 -12.20
CA SER A 61 8.19 -16.93 -12.96
C SER A 61 8.78 -16.55 -14.32
N ILE A 62 8.28 -15.49 -14.98
CA ILE A 62 8.76 -15.03 -16.29
C ILE A 62 10.06 -14.24 -16.20
N ILE A 63 10.18 -13.34 -15.19
CA ILE A 63 11.27 -12.38 -15.13
C ILE A 63 12.31 -12.69 -14.04
N GLY A 64 11.99 -13.62 -13.13
CA GLY A 64 12.82 -13.92 -11.97
C GLY A 64 12.54 -13.00 -10.78
N PRO A 65 13.49 -12.80 -9.87
CA PRO A 65 13.32 -11.96 -8.69
C PRO A 65 12.81 -10.56 -9.02
N ILE A 66 11.78 -10.11 -8.29
CA ILE A 66 11.16 -8.80 -8.51
C ILE A 66 12.05 -7.70 -7.92
N ASN A 67 12.88 -7.09 -8.76
CA ASN A 67 13.73 -5.95 -8.41
C ASN A 67 14.03 -5.11 -9.66
N PHE A 68 14.46 -3.88 -9.42
CA PHE A 68 14.75 -2.93 -10.50
C PHE A 68 15.80 -3.45 -11.50
N LYS A 69 16.89 -4.06 -11.00
CA LYS A 69 17.98 -4.58 -11.85
C LYS A 69 17.46 -5.60 -12.86
N ASN A 70 16.72 -6.60 -12.39
CA ASN A 70 16.16 -7.63 -13.26
C ASN A 70 15.21 -7.07 -14.32
N PHE A 71 14.32 -6.15 -13.94
CA PHE A 71 13.39 -5.55 -14.90
C PHE A 71 14.10 -4.64 -15.89
N LYS A 72 15.12 -3.90 -15.47
CA LYS A 72 15.95 -3.08 -16.35
C LYS A 72 16.71 -3.93 -17.39
N THR A 73 17.29 -5.06 -16.97
CA THR A 73 18.05 -5.96 -17.84
C THR A 73 17.11 -6.74 -18.79
N ASN A 74 15.94 -7.16 -18.33
CA ASN A 74 15.00 -8.00 -19.08
C ASN A 74 13.83 -7.20 -19.66
N LYS A 75 14.04 -5.96 -20.11
CA LYS A 75 12.96 -5.10 -20.67
C LYS A 75 12.14 -5.77 -21.78
N SER A 76 12.77 -6.60 -22.61
CA SER A 76 12.10 -7.36 -23.69
C SER A 76 11.03 -8.33 -23.17
N LYS A 77 11.21 -8.91 -21.98
CA LYS A 77 10.27 -9.83 -21.37
C LYS A 77 9.00 -9.14 -20.82
N ILE A 78 9.01 -7.81 -20.64
CA ILE A 78 7.84 -7.07 -20.13
C ILE A 78 6.60 -7.27 -21.00
N LYS A 79 6.77 -7.46 -22.32
CA LYS A 79 5.67 -7.75 -23.24
C LYS A 79 4.90 -9.04 -22.89
N ASN A 80 5.59 -10.01 -22.30
CA ASN A 80 5.06 -11.34 -21.96
C ASN A 80 4.42 -11.38 -20.56
N LEU A 81 4.57 -10.33 -19.73
CA LEU A 81 3.96 -10.28 -18.40
C LEU A 81 2.43 -10.28 -18.52
N PRO A 82 1.71 -10.93 -17.59
CA PRO A 82 0.24 -10.98 -17.57
C PRO A 82 -0.37 -9.65 -17.05
N LEU A 83 0.11 -8.55 -17.58
CA LEU A 83 -0.32 -7.19 -17.25
C LEU A 83 -1.13 -6.60 -18.42
N SER A 84 -2.13 -5.77 -18.10
CA SER A 84 -2.83 -4.99 -19.13
C SER A 84 -1.89 -4.02 -19.85
N LYS A 85 -2.29 -3.53 -21.03
CA LYS A 85 -1.51 -2.57 -21.82
C LYS A 85 -1.10 -1.35 -20.99
N ASN A 86 -2.03 -0.80 -20.18
CA ASN A 86 -1.78 0.37 -19.33
C ASN A 86 -0.81 0.06 -18.18
N LYS A 87 -0.95 -1.10 -17.51
CA LYS A 87 -0.01 -1.53 -16.48
C LYS A 87 1.40 -1.77 -17.04
N LYS A 88 1.52 -2.30 -18.28
CA LYS A 88 2.82 -2.42 -18.97
C LYS A 88 3.43 -1.05 -19.29
N LYS A 89 2.62 -0.05 -19.69
CA LYS A 89 3.09 1.34 -19.89
C LYS A 89 3.56 1.95 -18.57
N CYS A 90 2.77 1.79 -17.50
CA CYS A 90 3.13 2.24 -16.16
C CYS A 90 4.48 1.63 -15.71
N LEU A 91 4.64 0.32 -15.84
CA LEU A 91 5.87 -0.39 -15.49
C LEU A 91 7.09 0.11 -16.29
N LYS A 92 6.95 0.32 -17.59
CA LYS A 92 8.02 0.90 -18.42
C LYS A 92 8.36 2.32 -17.97
N SER A 93 7.37 3.14 -17.66
CA SER A 93 7.57 4.49 -17.12
C SER A 93 8.29 4.45 -15.77
N LEU A 94 7.90 3.56 -14.86
CA LEU A 94 8.58 3.35 -13.59
C LEU A 94 10.07 3.00 -13.79
N ILE A 95 10.38 2.10 -14.71
CA ILE A 95 11.77 1.69 -14.98
C ILE A 95 12.59 2.87 -15.54
N ASN A 96 12.02 3.65 -16.44
CA ASN A 96 12.71 4.78 -17.07
C ASN A 96 12.92 5.96 -16.11
N ASN A 97 12.00 6.16 -15.16
CA ASN A 97 12.03 7.26 -14.19
C ASN A 97 12.38 6.78 -12.77
N TYR A 98 13.11 5.67 -12.64
CA TYR A 98 13.36 5.06 -11.32
C TYR A 98 14.22 5.95 -10.40
N HIS A 99 14.91 6.95 -10.92
CA HIS A 99 15.61 7.98 -10.12
C HIS A 99 14.64 8.69 -9.16
N LEU A 100 13.41 9.00 -9.58
CA LEU A 100 12.38 9.59 -8.71
C LEU A 100 12.06 8.72 -7.48
N VAL A 101 12.21 7.40 -7.61
CA VAL A 101 12.03 6.45 -6.50
C VAL A 101 13.26 6.38 -5.60
N THR A 102 14.48 6.40 -6.21
CA THR A 102 15.73 6.34 -5.44
C THR A 102 15.92 7.57 -4.57
N ASP A 103 15.45 8.74 -5.02
CA ASP A 103 15.54 10.00 -4.29
C ASP A 103 14.66 10.06 -3.03
N ILE A 104 13.70 9.14 -2.89
CA ILE A 104 12.89 9.00 -1.68
C ILE A 104 13.71 8.26 -0.62
N LYS A 105 14.16 8.99 0.43
CA LYS A 105 14.93 8.43 1.55
C LYS A 105 14.04 8.27 2.78
N LEU A 106 14.22 7.17 3.53
CA LEU A 106 13.49 6.90 4.78
C LEU A 106 13.60 8.03 5.82
N SER A 107 14.79 8.64 5.93
CA SER A 107 15.07 9.65 6.96
C SER A 107 14.35 10.99 6.78
N ASN A 108 13.95 11.35 5.54
CA ASN A 108 13.46 12.69 5.20
C ASN A 108 12.18 12.66 4.36
N SER A 109 11.42 11.56 4.39
CA SER A 109 10.20 11.42 3.60
C SER A 109 8.97 11.66 4.43
N ASN A 110 8.11 12.56 3.97
CA ASN A 110 6.71 12.65 4.34
C ASN A 110 5.84 12.25 3.14
N PHE A 111 4.53 12.10 3.36
CA PHE A 111 3.61 11.67 2.31
C PHE A 111 3.58 12.63 1.12
N GLU A 112 3.59 13.93 1.35
CA GLU A 112 3.54 14.93 0.28
C GLU A 112 4.74 14.80 -0.67
N LYS A 113 5.95 14.71 -0.14
CA LYS A 113 7.16 14.50 -0.95
C LYS A 113 7.11 13.20 -1.74
N VAL A 114 6.66 12.11 -1.11
CA VAL A 114 6.49 10.80 -1.77
C VAL A 114 5.48 10.89 -2.90
N ASN A 115 4.33 11.49 -2.63
CA ASN A 115 3.26 11.68 -3.62
C ASN A 115 3.75 12.51 -4.81
N ASN A 116 4.40 13.65 -4.56
CA ASN A 116 4.90 14.54 -5.61
C ASN A 116 5.96 13.87 -6.50
N ASN A 117 6.83 13.03 -5.94
CA ASN A 117 7.81 12.29 -6.73
C ASN A 117 7.17 11.17 -7.54
N LEU A 118 6.35 10.35 -6.90
CA LEU A 118 5.82 9.14 -7.55
C LEU A 118 4.76 9.44 -8.60
N THR A 119 3.93 10.46 -8.42
CA THR A 119 2.87 10.81 -9.37
C THR A 119 3.38 11.43 -10.68
N GLN A 120 4.65 11.78 -10.78
CA GLN A 120 5.30 12.13 -12.05
C GLN A 120 5.48 10.91 -12.97
N ILE A 121 5.42 9.69 -12.41
CA ILE A 121 5.55 8.45 -13.18
C ILE A 121 4.20 8.09 -13.78
N PHE A 122 4.12 7.96 -15.10
CA PHE A 122 2.87 7.60 -15.77
C PHE A 122 2.21 6.35 -15.16
N GLY A 123 0.94 6.47 -14.80
CA GLY A 123 0.13 5.39 -14.23
C GLY A 123 0.33 5.16 -12.73
N ILE A 124 1.15 5.96 -12.06
CA ILE A 124 1.24 6.00 -10.60
C ILE A 124 0.46 7.20 -10.08
N GLY A 125 -0.63 6.94 -9.36
CA GLY A 125 -1.45 7.95 -8.69
C GLY A 125 -1.28 7.95 -7.18
N LYS A 126 -2.06 8.80 -6.49
CA LYS A 126 -2.07 8.97 -5.03
C LYS A 126 -2.18 7.63 -4.29
N TRP A 127 -3.09 6.74 -4.73
CA TRP A 127 -3.25 5.41 -4.10
C TRP A 127 -1.96 4.60 -4.11
N THR A 128 -1.21 4.58 -5.22
CA THR A 128 0.08 3.87 -5.29
C THR A 128 1.14 4.52 -4.38
N ALA A 129 1.12 5.85 -4.26
CA ALA A 129 1.99 6.58 -3.35
C ALA A 129 1.64 6.28 -1.87
N GLU A 130 0.36 6.13 -1.53
CA GLU A 130 -0.11 5.70 -0.22
C GLU A 130 0.37 4.28 0.10
N MET A 131 0.23 3.33 -0.83
CA MET A 131 0.74 1.95 -0.66
C MET A 131 2.25 1.94 -0.44
N PHE A 132 3.00 2.70 -1.22
CA PHE A 132 4.45 2.82 -1.04
C PHE A 132 4.82 3.42 0.33
N SER A 133 4.08 4.43 0.77
CA SER A 133 4.29 5.08 2.06
C SER A 133 4.02 4.14 3.25
N ILE A 134 3.01 3.29 3.14
CA ILE A 134 2.67 2.29 4.17
C ILE A 134 3.68 1.13 4.14
N PHE A 135 3.83 0.48 2.98
CA PHE A 135 4.49 -0.82 2.89
C PHE A 135 6.01 -0.76 2.69
N TYR A 136 6.56 0.37 2.22
CA TYR A 136 8.01 0.57 2.15
C TYR A 136 8.52 1.48 3.26
N LEU A 137 7.94 2.68 3.39
CA LEU A 137 8.42 3.69 4.34
C LEU A 137 7.93 3.46 5.77
N GLY A 138 6.80 2.77 5.96
CA GLY A 138 6.16 2.63 7.27
C GLY A 138 5.70 3.97 7.84
N LEU A 139 5.30 4.92 6.97
CA LEU A 139 4.87 6.24 7.43
C LEU A 139 3.62 6.13 8.30
N PRO A 140 3.60 6.87 9.42
CA PRO A 140 2.39 7.00 10.22
C PRO A 140 1.33 7.83 9.51
N ASN A 141 0.11 7.70 9.95
CA ASN A 141 -0.99 8.61 9.57
C ASN A 141 -1.35 8.60 8.07
N ILE A 142 -1.23 7.45 7.40
CA ILE A 142 -1.72 7.25 6.03
C ILE A 142 -3.10 6.60 6.09
N MET A 143 -4.06 7.24 5.43
CA MET A 143 -5.45 6.78 5.32
C MET A 143 -5.88 6.82 3.84
N PRO A 144 -5.90 5.68 3.15
CA PRO A 144 -6.13 5.63 1.71
C PRO A 144 -7.63 5.69 1.40
N LEU A 145 -8.20 6.89 1.37
CA LEU A 145 -9.63 7.12 1.14
C LEU A 145 -10.11 6.69 -0.25
N GLY A 146 -9.22 6.50 -1.20
CA GLY A 146 -9.54 5.93 -2.51
C GLY A 146 -9.45 4.41 -2.59
N ASP A 147 -9.15 3.73 -1.48
CA ASP A 147 -9.02 2.27 -1.43
C ASP A 147 -10.34 1.61 -1.04
N LEU A 148 -10.88 0.77 -1.93
CA LEU A 148 -12.16 0.08 -1.70
C LEU A 148 -12.10 -0.89 -0.52
N GLY A 149 -10.97 -1.57 -0.31
CA GLY A 149 -10.78 -2.48 0.81
C GLY A 149 -10.87 -1.74 2.14
N PHE A 150 -10.16 -0.59 2.24
CA PHE A 150 -10.25 0.29 3.41
C PHE A 150 -11.69 0.79 3.64
N ILE A 151 -12.33 1.32 2.61
CA ILE A 151 -13.69 1.88 2.71
C ILE A 151 -14.71 0.82 3.11
N ASN A 152 -14.65 -0.37 2.50
CA ASN A 152 -15.58 -1.46 2.80
C ASN A 152 -15.37 -2.00 4.23
N ALA A 153 -14.12 -2.16 4.66
CA ALA A 153 -13.80 -2.54 6.03
C ALA A 153 -14.29 -1.50 7.04
N TYR A 154 -14.06 -0.21 6.77
CA TYR A 154 -14.57 0.88 7.60
C TYR A 154 -16.09 0.81 7.73
N LYS A 155 -16.83 0.74 6.62
CA LYS A 155 -18.28 0.62 6.61
C LYS A 155 -18.77 -0.56 7.44
N LYS A 156 -18.11 -1.71 7.33
CA LYS A 156 -18.46 -2.93 8.07
C LYS A 156 -18.33 -2.73 9.58
N TYR A 157 -17.18 -2.23 10.05
CA TYR A 157 -16.88 -2.16 11.48
C TYR A 157 -17.50 -0.94 12.15
N TYR A 158 -17.48 0.23 11.50
CA TYR A 158 -18.01 1.47 12.07
C TYR A 158 -19.50 1.71 11.81
N LYS A 159 -20.15 0.81 11.04
CA LYS A 159 -21.59 0.90 10.72
C LYS A 159 -21.98 2.24 10.08
N ASP A 160 -21.11 2.83 9.30
CA ASP A 160 -21.27 4.14 8.66
C ASP A 160 -21.19 4.01 7.14
N GLN A 161 -22.32 3.65 6.51
CA GLN A 161 -22.39 3.35 5.08
C GLN A 161 -22.10 4.56 4.20
N ASN A 162 -22.42 5.76 4.66
CA ASN A 162 -22.26 7.01 3.91
C ASN A 162 -20.99 7.78 4.27
N LEU A 163 -20.12 7.23 5.11
CA LEU A 163 -18.87 7.84 5.57
C LEU A 163 -19.07 9.18 6.31
N THR A 164 -20.24 9.42 6.86
CA THR A 164 -20.60 10.69 7.51
C THR A 164 -19.81 10.97 8.79
N LYS A 165 -19.38 9.90 9.47
CA LYS A 165 -18.59 9.95 10.71
C LYS A 165 -17.11 9.73 10.51
N LEU A 166 -16.65 9.53 9.26
CA LEU A 166 -15.23 9.20 8.98
C LEU A 166 -14.30 10.31 9.47
N SER A 167 -14.64 11.57 9.24
CA SER A 167 -13.86 12.71 9.74
C SER A 167 -13.73 12.72 11.26
N PHE A 168 -14.83 12.47 11.97
CA PHE A 168 -14.85 12.36 13.42
C PHE A 168 -13.97 11.21 13.93
N HIS A 169 -14.06 10.03 13.31
CA HIS A 169 -13.24 8.88 13.69
C HIS A 169 -11.76 9.12 13.37
N SER A 170 -11.45 9.67 12.19
CA SER A 170 -10.06 9.97 11.80
C SER A 170 -9.36 10.95 12.76
N ASN A 171 -10.09 11.92 13.30
CA ASN A 171 -9.57 12.82 14.33
C ASN A 171 -9.21 12.08 15.62
N LYS A 172 -9.95 11.03 15.99
CA LYS A 172 -9.61 10.17 17.14
C LYS A 172 -8.38 9.31 16.89
N TRP A 173 -8.12 8.90 15.64
CA TRP A 173 -6.96 8.09 15.31
C TRP A 173 -5.65 8.88 15.33
N ARG A 174 -5.70 10.21 15.16
CA ARG A 174 -4.53 11.13 15.19
C ARG A 174 -3.43 10.60 14.26
N ASN A 175 -2.21 10.44 14.81
CA ASN A 175 -1.03 9.99 14.06
C ASN A 175 -0.95 8.46 13.86
N TYR A 176 -2.06 7.74 14.07
CA TYR A 176 -2.09 6.27 14.03
C TYR A 176 -3.00 5.71 12.93
N SER A 177 -3.40 6.52 11.95
CA SER A 177 -4.29 6.10 10.86
C SER A 177 -3.72 4.93 10.06
N THR A 178 -2.40 4.82 9.88
CA THR A 178 -1.77 3.66 9.22
C THR A 178 -2.01 2.37 10.00
N ILE A 179 -2.06 2.42 11.33
CA ILE A 179 -2.38 1.24 12.17
C ILE A 179 -3.83 0.83 11.95
N ILE A 180 -4.76 1.78 11.98
CA ILE A 180 -6.18 1.53 11.66
C ILE A 180 -6.32 0.92 10.27
N THR A 181 -5.71 1.53 9.27
CA THR A 181 -5.73 1.05 7.87
C THR A 181 -5.28 -0.40 7.78
N TRP A 182 -4.15 -0.73 8.39
CA TRP A 182 -3.60 -2.09 8.42
C TRP A 182 -4.56 -3.11 9.04
N TYR A 183 -5.10 -2.81 10.22
CA TYR A 183 -5.99 -3.75 10.90
C TYR A 183 -7.35 -3.87 10.21
N LEU A 184 -7.88 -2.80 9.61
CA LEU A 184 -9.08 -2.88 8.79
C LEU A 184 -8.88 -3.80 7.60
N TRP A 185 -7.78 -3.67 6.86
CA TRP A 185 -7.47 -4.58 5.75
C TRP A 185 -7.33 -6.03 6.22
N SER A 186 -6.51 -6.26 7.25
CA SER A 186 -6.22 -7.61 7.77
C SER A 186 -7.47 -8.34 8.27
N SER A 187 -8.49 -7.61 8.68
CA SER A 187 -9.75 -8.17 9.18
C SER A 187 -10.85 -8.32 8.12
N TYR A 188 -10.68 -7.66 6.98
CA TYR A 188 -11.65 -7.68 5.89
C TYR A 188 -11.26 -8.66 4.78
N ASP A 189 -10.01 -8.65 4.36
CA ASP A 189 -9.43 -9.58 3.39
C ASP A 189 -8.41 -10.48 4.07
N SER A 190 -8.54 -11.78 3.87
CA SER A 190 -7.74 -12.80 4.56
C SER A 190 -6.23 -12.76 4.25
N GLU A 191 -5.81 -12.15 3.13
CA GLU A 191 -4.39 -11.99 2.78
C GLU A 191 -4.15 -10.75 1.90
N PRO A 192 -3.75 -9.60 2.46
CA PRO A 192 -3.27 -8.49 1.64
C PRO A 192 -2.04 -8.88 0.81
N LEU A 193 -1.98 -8.46 -0.46
CA LEU A 193 -0.86 -8.76 -1.40
C LEU A 193 0.54 -8.39 -0.86
N TYR A 194 0.60 -7.59 0.19
CA TYR A 194 1.86 -7.07 0.74
C TYR A 194 2.41 -7.88 1.93
N LEU A 195 1.71 -8.95 2.36
CA LEU A 195 2.16 -9.87 3.41
C LEU A 195 3.16 -10.91 2.91
#